data_79b8ebeed51d6bf44dd0c17c886db0f6
#
_entry.id   79b8ebeed51d6bf44dd0c17c886db0f6
#
_cell.length_a   1.000
_cell.length_b   1.000
_cell.length_c   1.000
_cell.angle_alpha   90.00
_cell.angle_beta   90.00
_cell.angle_gamma   90.00
#
_symmetry.space_group_name_H-M   'P 1'
#
loop_
_entity.id
_entity.type
_entity.pdbx_description
1 polymer ?
#
loop_
_entity_poly.entity_id
_entity_poly.type
_entity_poly.pdbx_seq_one_letter_code
_entity_poly.pdbx_strand_id
1 'polypeptide(L)'
;MLTPGRAGERGKAVARQLLVSVIATVSVGVVGCASTWDKVTSRDFKEQPFETLFGKMPDPLHVLRTSPEGTERAKAMKLLQEPLRTGGSQADQDEVLEHILGPAATSDPSPVVRAAAIEALGRFDDPRALPLLIAAYHHADGREPTSPSLTPTTVAPANAEKEPGRLSDRLGLHGPSGYPAEVTAMLRIKALQSLAQSGQAAAVGFLADVAAGKVTAEGAAPDRDTRLAAIRGLSRIRTQESVLALARVLEDEQSRDIALAGRAHQGLIELTGENLPADPSAWNQLLQAGVTVAPEANPVERAVTWLFR
;
A
#
# COMPACT_ATOMS: atom_id res chain seq x y z
N MET A 1 -6.57 66.16 -26.21
CA MET A 1 -5.16 65.90 -25.89
C MET A 1 -5.09 65.28 -24.50
N LEU A 2 -4.98 63.98 -24.41
CA LEU A 2 -4.87 63.20 -23.16
C LEU A 2 -3.50 62.58 -23.18
N THR A 3 -2.67 62.88 -22.16
CA THR A 3 -1.29 62.43 -21.98
C THR A 3 -1.29 60.97 -21.45
N PRO A 4 -0.65 60.01 -22.10
CA PRO A 4 -0.43 58.66 -21.58
C PRO A 4 0.94 58.63 -20.88
N GLY A 5 0.98 58.39 -19.57
CA GLY A 5 2.29 58.26 -18.94
C GLY A 5 2.31 58.24 -17.42
N ARG A 6 1.62 57.32 -16.73
CA ARG A 6 1.91 57.07 -15.29
C ARG A 6 1.62 55.68 -14.77
N ALA A 7 1.20 54.73 -15.60
CA ALA A 7 0.89 53.37 -15.14
C ALA A 7 2.10 52.41 -15.11
N GLY A 8 3.15 52.69 -15.88
CA GLY A 8 4.30 51.79 -16.02
C GLY A 8 5.33 51.80 -14.88
N GLU A 9 5.44 52.93 -14.15
CA GLU A 9 6.47 53.05 -13.10
C GLU A 9 6.10 52.41 -11.75
N ARG A 10 4.80 52.40 -11.44
CA ARG A 10 4.34 51.72 -10.17
C ARG A 10 4.52 50.22 -10.19
N GLY A 11 4.36 49.55 -11.34
CA GLY A 11 4.59 48.14 -11.48
C GLY A 11 6.03 47.68 -11.26
N LYS A 12 6.99 48.50 -11.72
CA LYS A 12 8.44 48.24 -11.56
C LYS A 12 8.92 48.44 -10.12
N ALA A 13 8.32 49.38 -9.39
CA ALA A 13 8.65 49.60 -7.99
C ALA A 13 8.18 48.46 -7.07
N VAL A 14 6.95 47.96 -7.30
CA VAL A 14 6.38 46.82 -6.54
C VAL A 14 7.17 45.53 -6.81
N ALA A 15 7.54 45.29 -8.07
CA ALA A 15 8.33 44.08 -8.43
C ALA A 15 9.76 44.14 -7.81
N ARG A 16 10.39 45.32 -7.75
CA ARG A 16 11.68 45.47 -7.07
C ARG A 16 11.58 45.29 -5.56
N GLN A 17 10.51 45.76 -4.93
CA GLN A 17 10.29 45.60 -3.49
C GLN A 17 10.02 44.16 -3.08
N LEU A 18 9.27 43.41 -3.90
CA LEU A 18 9.05 41.95 -3.71
C LEU A 18 10.36 41.15 -3.90
N LEU A 19 11.18 41.52 -4.88
CA LEU A 19 12.45 40.81 -5.11
C LEU A 19 13.45 41.04 -3.97
N VAL A 20 13.51 42.25 -3.42
CA VAL A 20 14.36 42.58 -2.25
C VAL A 20 13.86 41.87 -0.99
N SER A 21 12.54 41.75 -0.79
CA SER A 21 11.97 40.99 0.36
C SER A 21 12.25 39.48 0.28
N VAL A 22 12.18 38.88 -0.91
CA VAL A 22 12.49 37.45 -1.08
C VAL A 22 13.99 37.19 -0.85
N ILE A 23 14.86 38.06 -1.30
CA ILE A 23 16.32 37.95 -1.07
C ILE A 23 16.66 38.17 0.42
N ALA A 24 15.99 39.08 1.12
CA ALA A 24 16.22 39.31 2.54
C ALA A 24 15.73 38.14 3.42
N THR A 25 14.60 37.46 3.08
CA THR A 25 14.12 36.28 3.82
C THR A 25 15.01 35.05 3.60
N VAL A 26 15.63 34.91 2.44
CA VAL A 26 16.58 33.81 2.18
C VAL A 26 17.90 34.04 2.92
N SER A 27 18.29 35.30 3.14
CA SER A 27 19.57 35.61 3.81
C SER A 27 19.56 35.44 5.34
N VAL A 28 18.40 35.44 6.00
CA VAL A 28 18.28 35.24 7.45
C VAL A 28 18.28 33.74 7.84
N GLY A 29 18.02 32.83 6.90
CA GLY A 29 18.05 31.35 7.12
C GLY A 29 19.45 30.75 7.08
N VAL A 30 20.51 31.47 6.76
CA VAL A 30 21.88 30.96 6.53
C VAL A 30 22.83 31.18 7.73
N VAL A 31 22.38 31.76 8.83
CA VAL A 31 23.22 31.96 10.02
C VAL A 31 23.20 30.77 10.96
N GLY A 32 23.48 29.61 10.42
CA GLY A 32 23.63 28.44 11.28
C GLY A 32 24.05 27.20 10.55
N CYS A 33 25.25 27.15 9.99
CA CYS A 33 25.98 25.88 9.82
C CYS A 33 27.19 26.09 8.89
N ALA A 34 28.29 26.62 9.41
CA ALA A 34 29.61 26.45 8.79
C ALA A 34 29.85 24.95 8.42
N SER A 35 29.34 24.06 9.25
CA SER A 35 29.41 22.60 9.01
C SER A 35 28.62 22.10 7.78
N THR A 36 27.54 22.76 7.37
CA THR A 36 26.76 22.37 6.18
C THR A 36 27.45 22.86 4.90
N TRP A 37 28.07 24.03 4.95
CA TRP A 37 28.82 24.57 3.82
C TRP A 37 30.09 23.75 3.53
N ASP A 38 30.81 23.36 4.59
CA ASP A 38 31.96 22.46 4.46
C ASP A 38 31.58 21.08 3.89
N LYS A 39 30.41 20.55 4.22
CA LYS A 39 29.90 19.29 3.64
C LYS A 39 29.57 19.44 2.15
N VAL A 40 28.91 20.56 1.75
CA VAL A 40 28.50 20.80 0.36
C VAL A 40 29.71 21.09 -0.55
N THR A 41 30.79 21.66 -0.01
CA THR A 41 32.02 21.94 -0.77
C THR A 41 33.02 20.79 -0.74
N SER A 42 32.79 19.75 0.03
CA SER A 42 33.66 18.58 0.14
C SER A 42 33.73 17.80 -1.17
N ARG A 43 34.84 17.08 -1.38
CA ARG A 43 35.02 16.17 -2.51
C ARG A 43 33.97 15.04 -2.48
N ASP A 44 33.66 14.56 -1.28
CA ASP A 44 32.67 13.49 -1.06
C ASP A 44 31.26 13.92 -1.49
N PHE A 45 30.91 15.21 -1.38
CA PHE A 45 29.63 15.72 -1.88
C PHE A 45 29.51 15.65 -3.41
N LYS A 46 30.61 15.78 -4.15
CA LYS A 46 30.60 15.65 -5.61
C LYS A 46 30.41 14.21 -6.06
N GLU A 47 30.91 13.27 -5.27
CA GLU A 47 30.85 11.84 -5.57
C GLU A 47 29.54 11.21 -5.02
N GLN A 48 29.10 11.63 -3.84
CA GLN A 48 27.91 11.10 -3.15
C GLN A 48 27.12 12.19 -2.42
N PRO A 49 26.39 13.07 -3.15
CA PRO A 49 25.78 14.27 -2.55
C PRO A 49 24.71 13.96 -1.50
N PHE A 50 23.93 12.90 -1.70
CA PHE A 50 22.88 12.53 -0.76
C PHE A 50 23.44 11.88 0.53
N GLU A 51 24.46 11.05 0.43
CA GLU A 51 25.09 10.43 1.60
C GLU A 51 25.83 11.45 2.47
N THR A 52 26.44 12.46 1.83
CA THR A 52 27.16 13.52 2.54
C THR A 52 26.23 14.45 3.31
N LEU A 53 25.04 14.74 2.80
CA LEU A 53 24.04 15.61 3.44
C LEU A 53 23.20 14.89 4.50
N PHE A 54 22.78 13.65 4.21
CA PHE A 54 21.81 12.92 5.03
C PHE A 54 22.41 11.74 5.80
N GLY A 55 23.70 11.49 5.62
CA GLY A 55 24.38 10.30 6.14
C GLY A 55 24.11 9.07 5.27
N LYS A 56 24.95 8.05 5.41
CA LYS A 56 24.68 6.74 4.81
C LYS A 56 23.35 6.22 5.36
N MET A 57 22.35 6.05 4.51
CA MET A 57 21.16 5.31 4.92
C MET A 57 21.61 3.88 5.27
N PRO A 58 21.30 3.39 6.47
CA PRO A 58 21.62 2.01 6.82
C PRO A 58 20.96 1.09 5.79
N ASP A 59 21.67 0.05 5.38
CA ASP A 59 21.14 -0.99 4.51
C ASP A 59 19.83 -1.53 5.13
N PRO A 60 18.70 -1.47 4.39
CA PRO A 60 17.42 -1.95 4.90
C PRO A 60 17.48 -3.39 5.41
N LEU A 61 18.21 -4.28 4.74
CA LEU A 61 18.37 -5.67 5.17
C LEU A 61 19.13 -5.77 6.50
N HIS A 62 20.17 -4.96 6.69
CA HIS A 62 20.90 -4.92 7.96
C HIS A 62 19.98 -4.48 9.12
N VAL A 63 19.17 -3.44 8.90
CA VAL A 63 18.20 -2.97 9.92
C VAL A 63 17.17 -4.06 10.23
N LEU A 64 16.65 -4.75 9.22
CA LEU A 64 15.67 -5.81 9.40
C LEU A 64 16.20 -7.01 10.19
N ARG A 65 17.50 -7.31 10.06
CA ARG A 65 18.18 -8.39 10.78
C ARG A 65 18.54 -8.02 12.22
N THR A 66 18.82 -6.75 12.50
CA THR A 66 19.46 -6.33 13.78
C THR A 66 18.58 -5.49 14.68
N SER A 67 17.62 -4.72 14.12
CA SER A 67 16.81 -3.81 14.94
C SER A 67 15.68 -4.55 15.66
N PRO A 68 15.60 -4.44 17.01
CA PRO A 68 14.46 -4.93 17.77
C PRO A 68 13.24 -4.01 17.67
N GLU A 69 13.42 -2.75 17.22
CA GLU A 69 12.35 -1.77 17.16
C GLU A 69 11.43 -1.97 15.95
N GLY A 70 10.14 -2.18 16.20
CA GLY A 70 9.14 -2.36 15.14
C GLY A 70 9.02 -1.14 14.20
N THR A 71 9.19 0.08 14.73
CA THR A 71 9.14 1.30 13.92
C THR A 71 10.29 1.42 12.93
N GLU A 72 11.50 1.03 13.35
CA GLU A 72 12.68 1.01 12.47
C GLU A 72 12.56 -0.10 11.43
N ARG A 73 12.13 -1.29 11.84
CA ARG A 73 11.85 -2.39 10.90
C ARG A 73 10.81 -1.99 9.86
N ALA A 74 9.70 -1.35 10.27
CA ALA A 74 8.68 -0.87 9.35
C ALA A 74 9.22 0.18 8.36
N LYS A 75 10.10 1.09 8.81
CA LYS A 75 10.77 2.05 7.92
C LYS A 75 11.70 1.35 6.92
N ALA A 76 12.48 0.38 7.39
CA ALA A 76 13.37 -0.40 6.54
C ALA A 76 12.59 -1.19 5.47
N MET A 77 11.46 -1.81 5.82
CA MET A 77 10.58 -2.50 4.86
C MET A 77 10.03 -1.59 3.77
N LYS A 78 9.73 -0.32 4.09
CA LYS A 78 9.29 0.66 3.09
C LYS A 78 10.36 0.99 2.06
N LEU A 79 11.62 0.94 2.46
CA LEU A 79 12.79 1.21 1.60
C LEU A 79 13.29 -0.05 0.91
N LEU A 80 12.86 -1.23 1.36
CA LEU A 80 13.29 -2.50 0.83
C LEU A 80 12.88 -2.64 -0.64
N GLN A 81 13.84 -2.94 -1.47
CA GLN A 81 13.65 -3.27 -2.89
C GLN A 81 13.82 -4.78 -3.08
N GLU A 82 13.26 -5.29 -4.15
CA GLU A 82 13.39 -6.69 -4.51
C GLU A 82 14.85 -7.03 -4.85
N PRO A 83 15.51 -7.97 -4.12
CA PRO A 83 16.94 -8.24 -4.30
C PRO A 83 17.33 -8.58 -5.74
N LEU A 84 16.60 -9.45 -6.40
CA LEU A 84 16.89 -9.82 -7.78
C LEU A 84 16.84 -8.65 -8.77
N ARG A 85 16.04 -7.62 -8.50
CA ARG A 85 15.96 -6.41 -9.35
C ARG A 85 17.11 -5.44 -9.09
N THR A 86 17.77 -5.55 -7.94
CA THR A 86 18.86 -4.66 -7.53
C THR A 86 20.24 -5.32 -7.62
N GLY A 87 20.32 -6.50 -8.25
CA GLY A 87 21.58 -7.23 -8.44
C GLY A 87 21.95 -8.16 -7.27
N GLY A 88 21.02 -8.40 -6.34
CA GLY A 88 21.18 -9.39 -5.28
C GLY A 88 21.07 -10.83 -5.80
N SER A 89 21.38 -11.78 -4.94
CA SER A 89 21.32 -13.21 -5.26
C SER A 89 19.94 -13.81 -5.04
N GLN A 90 19.72 -15.03 -5.58
CA GLN A 90 18.52 -15.82 -5.30
C GLN A 90 18.39 -16.12 -3.79
N ALA A 91 19.52 -16.36 -3.11
CA ALA A 91 19.52 -16.62 -1.67
C ALA A 91 19.04 -15.37 -0.87
N ASP A 92 19.42 -14.16 -1.29
CA ASP A 92 18.91 -12.92 -0.68
C ASP A 92 17.41 -12.76 -0.92
N GLN A 93 16.92 -13.12 -2.11
CA GLN A 93 15.49 -13.10 -2.45
C GLN A 93 14.71 -14.08 -1.57
N ASP A 94 15.21 -15.31 -1.42
CA ASP A 94 14.59 -16.34 -0.60
C ASP A 94 14.56 -15.93 0.88
N GLU A 95 15.67 -15.39 1.41
CA GLU A 95 15.74 -14.87 2.76
C GLU A 95 14.71 -13.76 3.00
N VAL A 96 14.63 -12.80 2.07
CA VAL A 96 13.72 -11.67 2.20
C VAL A 96 12.25 -12.12 2.19
N LEU A 97 11.88 -13.02 1.29
CA LEU A 97 10.49 -13.47 1.19
C LEU A 97 10.10 -14.42 2.33
N GLU A 98 10.92 -15.44 2.60
CA GLU A 98 10.54 -16.54 3.48
C GLU A 98 10.84 -16.27 4.96
N HIS A 99 11.95 -15.57 5.23
CA HIS A 99 12.40 -15.36 6.62
C HIS A 99 12.14 -13.95 7.15
N ILE A 100 11.94 -12.96 6.28
CA ILE A 100 11.70 -11.56 6.71
C ILE A 100 10.26 -11.14 6.44
N LEU A 101 9.84 -11.03 5.17
CA LEU A 101 8.55 -10.43 4.83
C LEU A 101 7.35 -11.34 5.13
N GLY A 102 7.48 -12.65 4.86
CA GLY A 102 6.41 -13.62 5.14
C GLY A 102 6.02 -13.64 6.62
N PRO A 103 6.96 -13.93 7.55
CA PRO A 103 6.69 -13.87 9.00
C PRO A 103 6.26 -12.47 9.48
N ALA A 104 6.88 -11.41 8.96
CA ALA A 104 6.51 -10.05 9.34
C ALA A 104 5.08 -9.69 8.92
N ALA A 105 4.59 -10.17 7.77
CA ALA A 105 3.23 -9.90 7.30
C ALA A 105 2.15 -10.71 8.04
N THR A 106 2.49 -11.92 8.51
CA THR A 106 1.50 -12.87 9.04
C THR A 106 1.50 -13.01 10.56
N SER A 107 2.68 -12.86 11.21
CA SER A 107 2.84 -13.20 12.63
C SER A 107 3.52 -12.13 13.51
N ASP A 108 3.98 -11.01 12.91
CA ASP A 108 4.58 -9.93 13.74
C ASP A 108 3.52 -9.35 14.69
N PRO A 109 3.86 -9.16 15.98
CA PRO A 109 2.93 -8.59 16.97
C PRO A 109 2.55 -7.14 16.68
N SER A 110 3.33 -6.40 15.91
CA SER A 110 3.06 -5.00 15.59
C SER A 110 2.27 -4.85 14.28
N PRO A 111 1.05 -4.30 14.30
CA PRO A 111 0.27 -4.08 13.09
C PRO A 111 0.95 -3.11 12.10
N VAL A 112 1.82 -2.22 12.59
CA VAL A 112 2.59 -1.30 11.76
C VAL A 112 3.65 -2.06 10.95
N VAL A 113 4.31 -3.04 11.57
CA VAL A 113 5.27 -3.91 10.88
C VAL A 113 4.57 -4.78 9.87
N ARG A 114 3.42 -5.40 10.24
CA ARG A 114 2.60 -6.17 9.29
C ARG A 114 2.20 -5.35 8.08
N ALA A 115 1.67 -4.13 8.30
CA ALA A 115 1.28 -3.25 7.21
C ALA A 115 2.45 -2.90 6.28
N ALA A 116 3.64 -2.63 6.84
CA ALA A 116 4.84 -2.33 6.07
C ALA A 116 5.35 -3.54 5.26
N ALA A 117 5.29 -4.75 5.85
CA ALA A 117 5.66 -5.99 5.18
C ALA A 117 4.69 -6.31 4.01
N ILE A 118 3.38 -6.16 4.24
CA ILE A 118 2.34 -6.32 3.21
C ILE A 118 2.57 -5.33 2.05
N GLU A 119 2.88 -4.07 2.36
CA GLU A 119 3.22 -3.07 1.34
C GLU A 119 4.50 -3.42 0.56
N ALA A 120 5.51 -3.95 1.25
CA ALA A 120 6.74 -4.39 0.61
C ALA A 120 6.48 -5.55 -0.34
N LEU A 121 5.75 -6.59 0.09
CA LEU A 121 5.36 -7.73 -0.74
C LEU A 121 4.60 -7.30 -2.02
N GLY A 122 3.73 -6.27 -1.92
CA GLY A 122 2.97 -5.77 -3.07
C GLY A 122 3.82 -5.09 -4.15
N ARG A 123 5.10 -4.75 -3.84
CA ARG A 123 6.05 -4.17 -4.80
C ARG A 123 6.95 -5.21 -5.48
N PHE A 124 6.89 -6.47 -5.02
CA PHE A 124 7.71 -7.55 -5.55
C PHE A 124 7.01 -8.20 -6.74
N ASP A 125 7.76 -8.45 -7.81
CA ASP A 125 7.28 -9.16 -8.99
C ASP A 125 7.35 -10.69 -8.81
N ASP A 126 8.00 -11.17 -7.74
CA ASP A 126 8.13 -12.59 -7.44
C ASP A 126 6.75 -13.22 -7.20
N PRO A 127 6.39 -14.30 -7.94
CA PRO A 127 5.07 -14.94 -7.79
C PRO A 127 4.83 -15.50 -6.39
N ARG A 128 5.87 -15.76 -5.59
CA ARG A 128 5.75 -16.19 -4.19
C ARG A 128 5.20 -15.10 -3.26
N ALA A 129 5.24 -13.83 -3.66
CA ALA A 129 4.61 -12.75 -2.91
C ALA A 129 3.09 -12.90 -2.84
N LEU A 130 2.46 -13.48 -3.87
CA LEU A 130 1.00 -13.68 -3.93
C LEU A 130 0.47 -14.54 -2.78
N PRO A 131 0.93 -15.79 -2.57
CA PRO A 131 0.45 -16.60 -1.45
C PRO A 131 0.76 -15.98 -0.08
N LEU A 132 1.86 -15.23 0.07
CA LEU A 132 2.18 -14.53 1.30
C LEU A 132 1.19 -13.38 1.58
N LEU A 133 0.77 -12.64 0.56
CA LEU A 133 -0.25 -11.60 0.69
C LEU A 133 -1.64 -12.18 1.02
N ILE A 134 -2.00 -13.31 0.43
CA ILE A 134 -3.24 -14.03 0.77
C ILE A 134 -3.18 -14.53 2.22
N ALA A 135 -2.06 -15.10 2.64
CA ALA A 135 -1.86 -15.50 4.03
C ALA A 135 -1.95 -14.30 4.99
N ALA A 136 -1.35 -13.16 4.64
CA ALA A 136 -1.45 -11.94 5.43
C ALA A 136 -2.90 -11.43 5.57
N TYR A 137 -3.73 -11.57 4.54
CA TYR A 137 -5.16 -11.27 4.62
C TYR A 137 -5.88 -12.18 5.62
N HIS A 138 -5.61 -13.48 5.60
CA HIS A 138 -6.23 -14.45 6.51
C HIS A 138 -5.79 -14.26 7.96
N HIS A 139 -4.51 -13.97 8.19
CA HIS A 139 -3.95 -13.75 9.53
C HIS A 139 -4.02 -12.28 10.00
N ALA A 140 -4.82 -11.44 9.35
CA ALA A 140 -4.94 -10.03 9.68
C ALA A 140 -5.48 -9.76 11.09
N ASP A 141 -6.19 -10.70 11.69
CA ASP A 141 -6.77 -10.58 13.03
C ASP A 141 -5.73 -10.66 14.17
N GLY A 142 -4.49 -11.05 13.86
CA GLY A 142 -3.40 -11.15 14.83
C GLY A 142 -3.49 -12.37 15.75
N ARG A 143 -4.41 -13.29 15.50
CA ARG A 143 -4.47 -14.55 16.22
C ARG A 143 -3.36 -15.46 15.73
N GLU A 144 -2.66 -16.11 16.67
CA GLU A 144 -1.79 -17.19 16.28
C GLU A 144 -2.64 -18.34 15.68
N PRO A 145 -2.20 -18.94 14.55
CA PRO A 145 -2.86 -20.12 14.06
C PRO A 145 -2.84 -21.15 15.19
N THR A 146 -4.01 -21.49 15.71
CA THR A 146 -4.15 -22.59 16.67
C THR A 146 -3.73 -23.85 15.94
N SER A 147 -2.46 -24.20 16.05
CA SER A 147 -2.03 -25.57 15.77
C SER A 147 -2.91 -26.47 16.60
N PRO A 148 -3.58 -27.49 16.02
CA PRO A 148 -4.34 -28.42 16.80
C PRO A 148 -3.35 -29.05 17.79
N SER A 149 -3.42 -28.61 19.05
CA SER A 149 -2.57 -29.13 20.12
C SER A 149 -2.93 -30.58 20.34
N LEU A 150 -2.12 -31.47 19.79
CA LEU A 150 -2.17 -32.93 20.06
C LEU A 150 -1.51 -33.26 21.41
N THR A 151 -1.29 -32.27 22.29
CA THR A 151 -0.74 -32.53 23.62
C THR A 151 -1.87 -32.49 24.66
N PRO A 152 -2.09 -33.61 25.38
CA PRO A 152 -3.01 -33.62 26.50
C PRO A 152 -2.53 -32.66 27.58
N THR A 153 -3.47 -31.91 28.11
CA THR A 153 -3.36 -30.96 29.22
C THR A 153 -2.37 -31.42 30.30
N THR A 154 -1.13 -30.97 30.23
CA THR A 154 -0.22 -31.03 31.38
C THR A 154 -0.59 -29.85 32.26
N VAL A 155 -1.11 -30.13 33.45
CA VAL A 155 -1.45 -29.17 34.49
C VAL A 155 -0.25 -28.25 34.71
N ALA A 156 -0.43 -26.96 34.44
CA ALA A 156 0.61 -25.95 34.69
C ALA A 156 0.96 -25.93 36.18
N PRO A 157 2.24 -25.89 36.54
CA PRO A 157 2.65 -25.74 37.95
C PRO A 157 2.19 -24.38 38.47
N ALA A 158 1.60 -24.37 39.64
CA ALA A 158 0.95 -23.24 40.31
C ALA A 158 1.87 -22.07 40.70
N ASN A 159 3.14 -22.05 40.28
CA ASN A 159 4.15 -21.07 40.65
C ASN A 159 4.88 -20.45 39.44
N ALA A 160 4.22 -20.22 38.34
CA ALA A 160 4.79 -19.38 37.28
C ALA A 160 4.84 -17.94 37.80
N GLU A 161 6.02 -17.48 38.20
CA GLU A 161 6.30 -16.07 38.50
C GLU A 161 5.86 -15.24 37.28
N LYS A 162 4.96 -14.28 37.53
CA LYS A 162 4.44 -13.36 36.59
C LYS A 162 5.57 -12.50 36.04
N GLU A 163 6.12 -12.86 34.89
CA GLU A 163 7.00 -11.94 34.15
C GLU A 163 6.27 -10.61 33.97
N PRO A 164 6.96 -9.46 34.17
CA PRO A 164 6.33 -8.16 33.98
C PRO A 164 5.88 -8.06 32.53
N GLY A 165 4.58 -8.14 32.33
CA GLY A 165 3.94 -8.17 31.02
C GLY A 165 4.50 -7.09 30.09
N ARG A 166 4.78 -7.47 28.85
CA ARG A 166 5.28 -6.58 27.79
C ARG A 166 4.37 -5.35 27.72
N LEU A 167 4.91 -4.21 27.33
CA LEU A 167 4.18 -2.94 27.22
C LEU A 167 2.93 -3.07 26.33
N SER A 168 2.97 -3.97 25.33
CA SER A 168 1.86 -4.37 24.47
C SER A 168 0.66 -4.94 25.24
N ASP A 169 0.90 -5.75 26.29
CA ASP A 169 -0.15 -6.35 27.11
C ASP A 169 -0.82 -5.31 28.00
N ARG A 170 -0.05 -4.27 28.41
CA ARG A 170 -0.56 -3.15 29.22
C ARG A 170 -1.42 -2.18 28.40
N LEU A 171 -1.17 -2.08 27.09
CA LEU A 171 -1.92 -1.21 26.18
C LEU A 171 -3.13 -1.91 25.54
N GLY A 172 -3.40 -3.18 25.90
CA GLY A 172 -4.51 -3.94 25.33
C GLY A 172 -4.36 -4.22 23.83
N LEU A 173 -3.15 -4.05 23.28
CA LEU A 173 -2.87 -4.25 21.84
C LEU A 173 -2.80 -5.74 21.47
N HIS A 174 -2.64 -6.61 22.46
CA HIS A 174 -2.60 -8.07 22.32
C HIS A 174 -3.35 -8.71 23.50
N GLY A 175 -4.68 -8.82 23.36
CA GLY A 175 -5.44 -9.75 24.17
C GLY A 175 -5.42 -11.14 23.50
N PRO A 176 -5.83 -12.22 24.21
CA PRO A 176 -6.03 -13.54 23.60
C PRO A 176 -7.06 -13.54 22.45
N SER A 177 -7.70 -12.42 22.20
CA SER A 177 -8.73 -12.19 21.17
C SER A 177 -8.20 -11.58 19.86
N GLY A 178 -6.90 -11.32 19.71
CA GLY A 178 -6.35 -10.70 18.49
C GLY A 178 -6.45 -9.17 18.42
N TYR A 179 -6.30 -8.60 17.23
CA TYR A 179 -6.41 -7.14 17.01
C TYR A 179 -7.86 -6.64 17.08
N PRO A 180 -8.07 -5.33 17.39
CA PRO A 180 -9.35 -4.68 17.19
C PRO A 180 -9.85 -4.82 15.74
N ALA A 181 -11.18 -4.82 15.57
CA ALA A 181 -11.81 -5.03 14.27
C ALA A 181 -11.33 -4.03 13.20
N GLU A 182 -11.10 -2.77 13.60
CA GLU A 182 -10.63 -1.71 12.71
C GLU A 182 -9.21 -1.96 12.21
N VAL A 183 -8.33 -2.49 13.07
CA VAL A 183 -6.96 -2.85 12.71
C VAL A 183 -6.97 -4.05 11.78
N THR A 184 -7.79 -5.06 12.09
CA THR A 184 -7.99 -6.24 11.22
C THR A 184 -8.47 -5.83 9.84
N ALA A 185 -9.51 -4.99 9.76
CA ALA A 185 -10.04 -4.48 8.49
C ALA A 185 -8.98 -3.70 7.72
N MET A 186 -8.22 -2.83 8.38
CA MET A 186 -7.13 -2.06 7.76
C MET A 186 -6.06 -2.98 7.17
N LEU A 187 -5.62 -4.02 7.87
CA LEU A 187 -4.63 -4.97 7.37
C LEU A 187 -5.17 -5.79 6.19
N ARG A 188 -6.44 -6.23 6.24
CA ARG A 188 -7.11 -6.89 5.11
C ARG A 188 -7.17 -6.00 3.88
N ILE A 189 -7.62 -4.75 4.03
CA ILE A 189 -7.65 -3.77 2.93
C ILE A 189 -6.24 -3.55 2.36
N LYS A 190 -5.23 -3.43 3.22
CA LYS A 190 -3.84 -3.27 2.79
C LYS A 190 -3.35 -4.47 1.98
N ALA A 191 -3.67 -5.70 2.40
CA ALA A 191 -3.32 -6.92 1.65
C ALA A 191 -3.99 -6.95 0.26
N LEU A 192 -5.28 -6.60 0.17
CA LEU A 192 -5.99 -6.51 -1.12
C LEU A 192 -5.42 -5.43 -2.04
N GLN A 193 -5.03 -4.27 -1.48
CA GLN A 193 -4.36 -3.21 -2.24
C GLN A 193 -3.01 -3.66 -2.78
N SER A 194 -2.23 -4.39 -1.96
CA SER A 194 -0.92 -4.93 -2.36
C SER A 194 -1.05 -6.04 -3.40
N LEU A 195 -2.08 -6.91 -3.29
CA LEU A 195 -2.44 -7.90 -4.32
C LEU A 195 -2.77 -7.22 -5.66
N ALA A 196 -3.53 -6.13 -5.61
CA ALA A 196 -3.85 -5.37 -6.81
C ALA A 196 -2.63 -4.63 -7.39
N GLN A 197 -1.72 -4.17 -6.53
CA GLN A 197 -0.50 -3.47 -6.94
C GLN A 197 0.49 -4.41 -7.64
N SER A 198 0.59 -5.67 -7.21
CA SER A 198 1.45 -6.66 -7.88
C SER A 198 1.02 -6.94 -9.33
N GLY A 199 -0.22 -6.60 -9.72
CA GLY A 199 -0.73 -6.78 -11.07
C GLY A 199 -0.83 -8.23 -11.55
N GLN A 200 -0.57 -9.20 -10.69
CA GLN A 200 -0.57 -10.62 -11.06
C GLN A 200 -1.98 -11.11 -11.35
N ALA A 201 -2.20 -11.68 -12.55
CA ALA A 201 -3.49 -12.23 -12.95
C ALA A 201 -4.01 -13.31 -11.97
N ALA A 202 -3.11 -14.06 -11.36
CA ALA A 202 -3.46 -15.08 -10.37
C ALA A 202 -4.16 -14.51 -9.10
N ALA A 203 -4.03 -13.20 -8.82
CA ALA A 203 -4.72 -12.55 -7.72
C ALA A 203 -6.23 -12.34 -7.98
N VAL A 204 -6.67 -12.38 -9.26
CA VAL A 204 -8.04 -12.06 -9.66
C VAL A 204 -9.06 -12.98 -8.99
N GLY A 205 -8.79 -14.29 -8.94
CA GLY A 205 -9.69 -15.26 -8.31
C GLY A 205 -9.96 -14.93 -6.84
N PHE A 206 -8.90 -14.66 -6.08
CA PHE A 206 -9.03 -14.30 -4.67
C PHE A 206 -9.75 -12.96 -4.47
N LEU A 207 -9.40 -11.94 -5.25
CA LEU A 207 -10.07 -10.64 -5.20
C LEU A 207 -11.57 -10.76 -5.56
N ALA A 208 -11.92 -11.59 -6.54
CA ALA A 208 -13.31 -11.86 -6.94
C ALA A 208 -14.11 -12.52 -5.81
N ASP A 209 -13.52 -13.49 -5.12
CA ASP A 209 -14.18 -14.16 -4.00
C ASP A 209 -14.43 -13.21 -2.81
N VAL A 210 -13.46 -12.35 -2.50
CA VAL A 210 -13.64 -11.31 -1.47
C VAL A 210 -14.69 -10.28 -1.90
N ALA A 211 -14.67 -9.82 -3.16
CA ALA A 211 -15.65 -8.87 -3.70
C ALA A 211 -17.08 -9.44 -3.68
N ALA A 212 -17.24 -10.73 -3.97
CA ALA A 212 -18.52 -11.44 -3.90
C ALA A 212 -19.01 -11.70 -2.46
N GLY A 213 -18.22 -11.35 -1.45
CA GLY A 213 -18.59 -11.59 -0.05
C GLY A 213 -18.52 -13.05 0.38
N LYS A 214 -17.79 -13.88 -0.35
CA LYS A 214 -17.64 -15.30 0.01
C LYS A 214 -16.87 -15.43 1.31
N VAL A 215 -17.27 -16.42 2.11
CA VAL A 215 -16.58 -16.75 3.36
C VAL A 215 -15.20 -17.30 3.01
N THR A 216 -14.16 -16.68 3.53
CA THR A 216 -12.81 -17.21 3.44
C THR A 216 -12.62 -18.38 4.43
N ALA A 217 -11.56 -19.16 4.30
CA ALA A 217 -11.31 -20.39 5.06
C ALA A 217 -11.44 -20.27 6.59
N GLU A 218 -11.44 -19.05 7.14
CA GLU A 218 -11.56 -18.74 8.57
C GLU A 218 -12.97 -18.29 9.01
N GLY A 219 -13.95 -18.40 8.13
CA GLY A 219 -15.36 -18.33 8.49
C GLY A 219 -15.99 -16.94 8.66
N ALA A 220 -15.23 -15.85 8.57
CA ALA A 220 -15.79 -14.49 8.66
C ALA A 220 -16.03 -13.91 7.26
N ALA A 221 -17.27 -13.51 6.98
CA ALA A 221 -17.58 -12.78 5.75
C ALA A 221 -16.85 -11.43 5.75
N PRO A 222 -16.27 -11.00 4.60
CA PRO A 222 -15.62 -9.69 4.50
C PRO A 222 -16.64 -8.57 4.67
N ASP A 223 -16.26 -7.54 5.43
CA ASP A 223 -17.06 -6.34 5.59
C ASP A 223 -17.16 -5.55 4.27
N ARG A 224 -18.04 -4.54 4.25
CA ARG A 224 -18.30 -3.73 3.06
C ARG A 224 -17.07 -3.01 2.54
N ASP A 225 -16.23 -2.46 3.42
CA ASP A 225 -15.05 -1.71 3.04
C ASP A 225 -13.96 -2.63 2.45
N THR A 226 -13.83 -3.82 3.02
CA THR A 226 -12.97 -4.89 2.48
C THR A 226 -13.43 -5.32 1.08
N ARG A 227 -14.75 -5.49 0.86
CA ARG A 227 -15.32 -5.79 -0.45
C ARG A 227 -15.08 -4.66 -1.45
N LEU A 228 -15.27 -3.39 -1.05
CA LEU A 228 -14.94 -2.23 -1.88
C LEU A 228 -13.45 -2.18 -2.26
N ALA A 229 -12.55 -2.55 -1.34
CA ALA A 229 -11.12 -2.63 -1.64
C ALA A 229 -10.81 -3.72 -2.67
N ALA A 230 -11.46 -4.89 -2.57
CA ALA A 230 -11.33 -5.96 -3.55
C ALA A 230 -11.82 -5.56 -4.94
N ILE A 231 -12.98 -4.90 -5.04
CA ILE A 231 -13.53 -4.37 -6.30
C ILE A 231 -12.56 -3.34 -6.92
N ARG A 232 -11.99 -2.43 -6.11
CA ARG A 232 -10.93 -1.51 -6.58
C ARG A 232 -9.68 -2.26 -7.03
N GLY A 233 -9.36 -3.37 -6.37
CA GLY A 233 -8.25 -4.25 -6.76
C GLY A 233 -8.48 -4.85 -8.14
N LEU A 234 -9.66 -5.43 -8.38
CA LEU A 234 -10.05 -5.99 -9.66
C LEU A 234 -9.97 -4.95 -10.80
N SER A 235 -10.38 -3.70 -10.56
CA SER A 235 -10.32 -2.65 -11.58
C SER A 235 -8.89 -2.22 -11.96
N ARG A 236 -7.88 -2.62 -11.21
CA ARG A 236 -6.46 -2.37 -11.52
C ARG A 236 -5.79 -3.48 -12.33
N ILE A 237 -6.24 -4.72 -12.14
CA ILE A 237 -5.67 -5.88 -12.84
C ILE A 237 -6.37 -6.01 -14.19
N ARG A 238 -5.64 -5.66 -15.27
CA ARG A 238 -6.18 -5.57 -16.63
C ARG A 238 -6.25 -6.93 -17.30
N THR A 239 -7.22 -7.75 -16.88
CA THR A 239 -7.49 -9.07 -17.45
C THR A 239 -8.97 -9.22 -17.79
N GLN A 240 -9.29 -10.12 -18.68
CA GLN A 240 -10.67 -10.44 -19.02
C GLN A 240 -11.42 -11.06 -17.82
N GLU A 241 -10.71 -11.82 -16.99
CA GLU A 241 -11.25 -12.40 -15.78
C GLU A 241 -11.68 -11.32 -14.78
N SER A 242 -10.94 -10.20 -14.69
CA SER A 242 -11.33 -9.05 -13.85
C SER A 242 -12.61 -8.40 -14.34
N VAL A 243 -12.79 -8.27 -15.65
CA VAL A 243 -14.03 -7.73 -16.24
C VAL A 243 -15.22 -8.64 -15.94
N LEU A 244 -15.06 -9.96 -16.11
CA LEU A 244 -16.08 -10.94 -15.77
C LEU A 244 -16.44 -10.93 -14.27
N ALA A 245 -15.43 -10.81 -13.40
CA ALA A 245 -15.66 -10.73 -11.96
C ALA A 245 -16.44 -9.47 -11.57
N LEU A 246 -16.08 -8.31 -12.12
CA LEU A 246 -16.78 -7.05 -11.86
C LEU A 246 -18.22 -7.05 -12.40
N ALA A 247 -18.47 -7.66 -13.57
CA ALA A 247 -19.82 -7.80 -14.11
C ALA A 247 -20.73 -8.66 -13.20
N ARG A 248 -20.19 -9.75 -12.65
CA ARG A 248 -20.90 -10.57 -11.66
C ARG A 248 -21.20 -9.77 -10.37
N VAL A 249 -20.24 -9.01 -9.86
CA VAL A 249 -20.47 -8.16 -8.69
C VAL A 249 -21.56 -7.11 -8.97
N LEU A 250 -21.56 -6.49 -10.16
CA LEU A 250 -22.60 -5.55 -10.56
C LEU A 250 -23.97 -6.21 -10.56
N GLU A 251 -24.09 -7.42 -11.13
CA GLU A 251 -25.33 -8.18 -11.19
C GLU A 251 -25.84 -8.57 -9.80
N ASP A 252 -24.97 -9.11 -8.95
CA ASP A 252 -25.31 -9.58 -7.61
C ASP A 252 -25.69 -8.45 -6.64
N GLU A 253 -25.06 -7.27 -6.80
CA GLU A 253 -25.19 -6.16 -5.84
C GLU A 253 -26.11 -5.03 -6.31
N GLN A 254 -26.60 -5.04 -7.55
CA GLN A 254 -27.44 -3.98 -8.10
C GLN A 254 -28.67 -3.66 -7.22
N SER A 255 -29.27 -4.69 -6.65
CA SER A 255 -30.45 -4.57 -5.77
C SER A 255 -30.14 -4.61 -4.28
N ARG A 256 -28.90 -4.97 -3.89
CA ARG A 256 -28.49 -5.21 -2.50
C ARG A 256 -27.66 -4.07 -1.92
N ASP A 257 -26.61 -3.67 -2.63
CA ASP A 257 -25.69 -2.61 -2.22
C ASP A 257 -25.29 -1.72 -3.39
N ILE A 258 -25.94 -0.57 -3.49
CA ILE A 258 -25.74 0.42 -4.57
C ILE A 258 -24.29 0.89 -4.64
N ALA A 259 -23.55 0.97 -3.52
CA ALA A 259 -22.18 1.42 -3.54
C ALA A 259 -21.21 0.36 -4.08
N LEU A 260 -21.42 -0.92 -3.76
CA LEU A 260 -20.66 -2.03 -4.35
C LEU A 260 -20.95 -2.14 -5.85
N ALA A 261 -22.24 -2.11 -6.24
CA ALA A 261 -22.65 -2.11 -7.62
C ALA A 261 -22.08 -0.92 -8.42
N GLY A 262 -22.18 0.29 -7.85
CA GLY A 262 -21.65 1.51 -8.47
C GLY A 262 -20.12 1.45 -8.62
N ARG A 263 -19.40 0.89 -7.64
CA ARG A 263 -17.94 0.73 -7.76
C ARG A 263 -17.56 -0.35 -8.77
N ALA A 264 -18.31 -1.44 -8.84
CA ALA A 264 -18.10 -2.46 -9.88
C ALA A 264 -18.34 -1.91 -11.28
N HIS A 265 -19.42 -1.17 -11.47
CA HIS A 265 -19.71 -0.45 -12.73
C HIS A 265 -18.59 0.51 -13.14
N GLN A 266 -18.11 1.33 -12.20
CA GLN A 266 -16.96 2.21 -12.44
C GLN A 266 -15.71 1.42 -12.87
N GLY A 267 -15.44 0.28 -12.21
CA GLY A 267 -14.32 -0.61 -12.57
C GLY A 267 -14.47 -1.21 -13.98
N LEU A 268 -15.67 -1.55 -14.39
CA LEU A 268 -15.94 -2.01 -15.77
C LEU A 268 -15.60 -0.94 -16.80
N ILE A 269 -16.01 0.31 -16.56
CA ILE A 269 -15.67 1.45 -17.44
C ILE A 269 -14.14 1.65 -17.46
N GLU A 270 -13.45 1.57 -16.30
CA GLU A 270 -12.00 1.73 -16.23
C GLU A 270 -11.22 0.65 -16.99
N LEU A 271 -11.72 -0.59 -17.00
CA LEU A 271 -11.07 -1.71 -17.68
C LEU A 271 -11.37 -1.79 -19.17
N THR A 272 -12.60 -1.50 -19.58
CA THR A 272 -13.04 -1.68 -20.98
C THR A 272 -12.95 -0.39 -21.78
N GLY A 273 -13.03 0.79 -21.13
CA GLY A 273 -13.18 2.08 -21.79
C GLY A 273 -14.60 2.34 -22.29
N GLU A 274 -15.52 1.38 -22.16
CA GLU A 274 -16.90 1.51 -22.61
C GLU A 274 -17.76 2.22 -21.55
N ASN A 275 -18.56 3.18 -21.97
CA ASN A 275 -19.43 3.95 -21.08
C ASN A 275 -20.89 3.46 -21.20
N LEU A 276 -21.16 2.23 -20.76
CA LEU A 276 -22.50 1.67 -20.70
C LEU A 276 -23.20 2.06 -19.39
N PRO A 277 -24.55 2.02 -19.35
CA PRO A 277 -25.28 2.22 -18.09
C PRO A 277 -24.95 1.15 -17.04
N ALA A 278 -25.27 1.42 -15.79
CA ALA A 278 -25.11 0.45 -14.68
C ALA A 278 -26.19 -0.65 -14.73
N ASP A 279 -26.41 -1.22 -15.90
CA ASP A 279 -27.37 -2.28 -16.17
C ASP A 279 -26.61 -3.58 -16.49
N PRO A 280 -26.74 -4.65 -15.66
CA PRO A 280 -26.08 -5.92 -15.91
C PRO A 280 -26.37 -6.51 -17.28
N SER A 281 -27.58 -6.31 -17.82
CA SER A 281 -27.96 -6.85 -19.12
C SER A 281 -27.14 -6.24 -20.27
N ALA A 282 -26.88 -4.93 -20.22
CA ALA A 282 -26.04 -4.25 -21.20
C ALA A 282 -24.60 -4.75 -21.16
N TRP A 283 -24.04 -4.93 -19.95
CA TRP A 283 -22.69 -5.47 -19.78
C TRP A 283 -22.58 -6.92 -20.19
N ASN A 284 -23.58 -7.77 -19.88
CA ASN A 284 -23.61 -9.15 -20.31
C ASN A 284 -23.68 -9.30 -21.83
N GLN A 285 -24.40 -8.43 -22.53
CA GLN A 285 -24.41 -8.41 -24.00
C GLN A 285 -23.03 -8.05 -24.57
N LEU A 286 -22.35 -7.04 -24.01
CA LEU A 286 -20.99 -6.68 -24.40
C LEU A 286 -20.00 -7.84 -24.16
N LEU A 287 -20.10 -8.53 -23.05
CA LEU A 287 -19.26 -9.69 -22.73
C LEU A 287 -19.47 -10.84 -23.71
N GLN A 288 -20.72 -11.11 -24.12
CA GLN A 288 -21.04 -12.14 -25.13
C GLN A 288 -20.52 -11.75 -26.52
N ALA A 289 -20.52 -10.49 -26.86
CA ALA A 289 -19.98 -9.99 -28.12
C ALA A 289 -18.43 -10.03 -28.19
N GLY A 290 -17.78 -10.26 -27.05
CA GLY A 290 -16.32 -10.29 -26.94
C GLY A 290 -15.76 -8.94 -26.55
N VAL A 291 -15.52 -8.74 -25.24
CA VAL A 291 -14.91 -7.52 -24.71
C VAL A 291 -13.42 -7.57 -24.81
N THR A 292 -12.80 -6.47 -25.21
CA THR A 292 -11.35 -6.26 -25.13
C THR A 292 -11.03 -5.35 -23.95
N VAL A 293 -9.98 -5.69 -23.18
CA VAL A 293 -9.50 -4.85 -22.10
C VAL A 293 -8.76 -3.65 -22.72
N ALA A 294 -9.18 -2.44 -22.38
CA ALA A 294 -8.54 -1.22 -22.88
C ALA A 294 -7.08 -1.13 -22.40
N PRO A 295 -6.15 -0.61 -23.19
CA PRO A 295 -4.79 -0.36 -22.74
C PRO A 295 -4.78 0.62 -21.55
N GLU A 296 -3.74 0.60 -20.74
CA GLU A 296 -3.61 1.54 -19.64
C GLU A 296 -3.52 2.98 -20.19
N ALA A 297 -4.45 3.84 -19.76
CA ALA A 297 -4.43 5.24 -20.19
C ALA A 297 -3.13 5.91 -19.68
N ASN A 298 -2.45 6.58 -20.60
CA ASN A 298 -1.22 7.30 -20.29
C ASN A 298 -1.46 8.30 -19.14
N PRO A 299 -0.55 8.45 -18.16
CA PRO A 299 -0.70 9.40 -17.05
C PRO A 299 -1.03 10.83 -17.52
N VAL A 300 -0.50 11.22 -18.67
CA VAL A 300 -0.76 12.54 -19.30
C VAL A 300 -2.22 12.64 -19.79
N GLU A 301 -2.75 11.59 -20.40
CA GLU A 301 -4.15 11.55 -20.87
C GLU A 301 -5.13 11.59 -19.70
N ARG A 302 -4.80 10.90 -18.58
CA ARG A 302 -5.60 10.96 -17.35
C ARG A 302 -5.63 12.38 -16.76
N ALA A 303 -4.50 13.08 -16.74
CA ALA A 303 -4.42 14.46 -16.25
C ALA A 303 -5.21 15.42 -17.14
N VAL A 304 -5.14 15.26 -18.46
CA VAL A 304 -5.91 16.06 -19.44
C VAL A 304 -7.40 15.81 -19.28
N THR A 305 -7.83 14.56 -19.21
CA THR A 305 -9.26 14.22 -19.05
C THR A 305 -9.85 14.76 -17.75
N TRP A 306 -9.04 14.86 -16.67
CA TRP A 306 -9.46 15.45 -15.41
C TRP A 306 -9.63 16.98 -15.50
N LEU A 307 -8.80 17.66 -16.30
CA LEU A 307 -8.86 19.12 -16.49
C LEU A 307 -10.07 19.59 -17.32
N PHE A 308 -10.67 18.71 -18.12
CA PHE A 308 -11.79 19.04 -19.02
C PHE A 308 -13.13 18.40 -18.61
N ARG A 309 -13.23 17.80 -17.43
CA ARG A 309 -14.48 17.38 -16.75
C ARG A 309 -14.84 18.36 -15.63
#